data_abffec4409f29f9fce593ce7757ff7f2
#
_entry.id   abffec4409f29f9fce593ce7757ff7f2
#
_cell.length_a   1.000
_cell.length_b   1.000
_cell.length_c   1.000
_cell.angle_alpha   90.00
_cell.angle_beta   90.00
_cell.angle_gamma   90.00
#
_symmetry.space_group_name_H-M   'P 1'
#
loop_
_entity.id
_entity.type
_entity.pdbx_description
1 polymer ?
#
loop_
_entity_poly.entity_id
_entity_poly.type
_entity_poly.pdbx_seq_one_letter_code
_entity_poly.pdbx_strand_id
1 'polypeptide(L)'
;SVALAAAMAIMVASFRDSVDQWLTQILPADLYLRAGQARTGAYLDETLQAGISTVDGVDRSSFTRHDNLLLAAGKAPVALIARPLAADGSDLPLVGRVRPGKETAIWISEAVQDIYGWRAGQQVTLPLAGKAVSAHVAGVWRDYSRQTGAVMIDLADYRRLTGDRLVNDAAIYLAPGVAADRVADALAALAGPGLLEIARPGEIRATSLRIFDRTFAVTYV
;
A
#
# COMPACT_ATOMS: atom_id res chain seq x y z
N SER A 1 17.93 16.28 -33.52
CA SER A 1 17.94 15.01 -32.85
C SER A 1 18.63 15.06 -31.47
N VAL A 2 19.74 15.73 -31.27
CA VAL A 2 20.42 15.85 -29.95
C VAL A 2 19.49 16.51 -28.91
N ALA A 3 18.75 17.55 -29.28
CA ALA A 3 17.80 18.22 -28.39
C ALA A 3 16.67 17.29 -27.93
N LEU A 4 16.19 16.40 -28.80
CA LEU A 4 15.15 15.42 -28.43
C LEU A 4 15.69 14.38 -27.46
N ALA A 5 16.88 13.84 -27.71
CA ALA A 5 17.54 12.90 -26.81
C ALA A 5 17.81 13.51 -25.42
N ALA A 6 18.28 14.76 -25.37
CA ALA A 6 18.46 15.49 -24.13
C ALA A 6 17.14 15.73 -23.38
N ALA A 7 16.07 16.12 -24.10
CA ALA A 7 14.75 16.30 -23.48
C ALA A 7 14.20 15.00 -22.92
N MET A 8 14.35 13.88 -23.62
CA MET A 8 13.94 12.56 -23.14
C MET A 8 14.74 12.12 -21.91
N ALA A 9 16.07 12.33 -21.91
CA ALA A 9 16.92 12.00 -20.75
C ALA A 9 16.51 12.80 -19.51
N ILE A 10 16.24 14.10 -19.67
CA ILE A 10 15.78 14.97 -18.56
C ILE A 10 14.43 14.50 -18.06
N MET A 11 13.50 14.16 -18.95
CA MET A 11 12.17 13.66 -18.58
C MET A 11 12.26 12.36 -17.78
N VAL A 12 13.05 11.38 -18.24
CA VAL A 12 13.22 10.10 -17.55
C VAL A 12 13.90 10.30 -16.20
N ALA A 13 14.92 11.16 -16.12
CA ALA A 13 15.59 11.48 -14.84
C ALA A 13 14.60 12.12 -13.85
N SER A 14 13.81 13.11 -14.28
CA SER A 14 12.82 13.77 -13.43
C SER A 14 11.71 12.81 -12.96
N PHE A 15 11.29 11.89 -13.83
CA PHE A 15 10.30 10.88 -13.45
C PHE A 15 10.88 9.87 -12.45
N ARG A 16 12.13 9.44 -12.67
CA ARG A 16 12.86 8.57 -11.74
C ARG A 16 12.97 9.19 -10.35
N ASP A 17 13.33 10.47 -10.28
CA ASP A 17 13.41 11.21 -9.02
C ASP A 17 12.04 11.32 -8.33
N SER A 18 10.97 11.52 -9.10
CA SER A 18 9.60 11.55 -8.56
C SER A 18 9.18 10.20 -7.98
N VAL A 19 9.51 9.10 -8.67
CA VAL A 19 9.25 7.73 -8.17
C VAL A 19 10.07 7.45 -6.91
N ASP A 20 11.32 7.88 -6.87
CA ASP A 20 12.21 7.70 -5.71
C ASP A 20 11.69 8.46 -4.47
N GLN A 21 11.26 9.70 -4.64
CA GLN A 21 10.65 10.49 -3.58
C GLN A 21 9.33 9.87 -3.09
N TRP A 22 8.51 9.40 -4.02
CA TRP A 22 7.26 8.70 -3.69
C TRP A 22 7.52 7.42 -2.89
N LEU A 23 8.48 6.58 -3.32
CA LEU A 23 8.89 5.38 -2.58
C LEU A 23 9.36 5.71 -1.15
N THR A 24 10.11 6.80 -0.98
CA THR A 24 10.55 7.25 0.34
C THR A 24 9.36 7.63 1.23
N GLN A 25 8.33 8.25 0.66
CA GLN A 25 7.13 8.65 1.40
C GLN A 25 6.24 7.47 1.79
N ILE A 26 6.12 6.47 0.92
CA ILE A 26 5.23 5.32 1.17
C ILE A 26 5.90 4.18 1.94
N LEU A 27 7.22 4.23 2.13
CA LEU A 27 8.00 3.21 2.85
C LEU A 27 8.68 3.79 4.11
N PRO A 28 7.91 4.32 5.09
CA PRO A 28 8.47 4.98 6.27
C PRO A 28 8.92 4.02 7.38
N ALA A 29 8.62 2.72 7.29
CA ALA A 29 8.94 1.74 8.32
C ALA A 29 10.36 1.15 8.16
N ASP A 30 10.88 0.54 9.20
CA ASP A 30 12.23 -0.07 9.22
C ASP A 30 12.24 -1.45 8.57
N LEU A 31 11.17 -2.24 8.75
CA LEU A 31 10.99 -3.54 8.12
C LEU A 31 9.57 -3.67 7.54
N TYR A 32 9.46 -4.43 6.46
CA TYR A 32 8.21 -4.79 5.83
C TYR A 32 8.07 -6.30 5.82
N LEU A 33 6.96 -6.80 6.37
CA LEU A 33 6.61 -8.20 6.39
C LEU A 33 5.51 -8.46 5.38
N ARG A 34 5.62 -9.55 4.68
CA ARG A 34 4.55 -10.09 3.85
C ARG A 34 4.32 -11.55 4.21
N ALA A 35 3.06 -11.97 4.28
CA ALA A 35 2.72 -13.37 4.37
C ALA A 35 3.26 -14.11 3.14
N GLY A 36 4.16 -15.07 3.35
CA GLY A 36 4.92 -15.74 2.28
C GLY A 36 4.03 -16.53 1.34
N GLN A 37 4.44 -16.62 0.08
CA GLN A 37 3.73 -17.33 -0.99
C GLN A 37 3.78 -18.87 -0.87
N ALA A 38 4.43 -19.43 0.13
CA ALA A 38 4.56 -20.87 0.32
C ALA A 38 3.20 -21.61 0.43
N ARG A 39 2.11 -20.85 0.66
CA ARG A 39 0.72 -21.31 0.54
C ARG A 39 -0.09 -20.25 -0.17
N THR A 40 -0.77 -20.59 -1.24
CA THR A 40 -1.78 -19.74 -1.87
C THR A 40 -2.80 -19.31 -0.80
N GLY A 41 -2.86 -18.00 -0.49
CA GLY A 41 -3.73 -17.48 0.58
C GLY A 41 -3.08 -17.44 1.96
N ALA A 42 -1.76 -17.27 2.07
CA ALA A 42 -1.11 -17.01 3.35
C ALA A 42 -1.57 -15.67 3.93
N TYR A 43 -1.99 -15.68 5.19
CA TYR A 43 -2.41 -14.52 5.96
C TYR A 43 -1.77 -14.54 7.33
N LEU A 44 -1.64 -13.36 7.92
CA LEU A 44 -1.29 -13.18 9.33
C LEU A 44 -2.59 -13.13 10.12
N ASP A 45 -2.87 -14.16 10.93
CA ASP A 45 -4.02 -14.19 11.84
C ASP A 45 -3.81 -13.29 13.06
N GLU A 46 -4.83 -13.14 13.90
CA GLU A 46 -4.75 -12.26 15.09
C GLU A 46 -3.67 -12.71 16.08
N THR A 47 -3.41 -14.00 16.20
CA THR A 47 -2.36 -14.55 17.10
C THR A 47 -0.98 -14.13 16.62
N LEU A 48 -0.71 -14.27 15.32
CA LEU A 48 0.57 -13.88 14.74
C LEU A 48 0.73 -12.35 14.73
N GLN A 49 -0.34 -11.58 14.45
CA GLN A 49 -0.32 -10.12 14.55
C GLN A 49 0.05 -9.66 15.98
N ALA A 50 -0.55 -10.28 17.01
CA ALA A 50 -0.21 -9.99 18.40
C ALA A 50 1.24 -10.36 18.72
N GLY A 51 1.68 -11.56 18.29
CA GLY A 51 3.06 -12.00 18.45
C GLY A 51 4.07 -11.07 17.82
N ILE A 52 3.83 -10.65 16.56
CA ILE A 52 4.68 -9.67 15.86
C ILE A 52 4.80 -8.36 16.65
N SER A 53 3.69 -7.86 17.18
CA SER A 53 3.66 -6.58 17.91
C SER A 53 4.39 -6.64 19.26
N THR A 54 4.66 -7.84 19.79
CA THR A 54 5.32 -8.06 21.10
C THR A 54 6.77 -8.50 20.98
N VAL A 55 7.33 -8.62 19.76
CA VAL A 55 8.74 -8.95 19.57
C VAL A 55 9.62 -7.85 20.16
N ASP A 56 10.64 -8.26 20.94
CA ASP A 56 11.58 -7.31 21.55
C ASP A 56 12.29 -6.45 20.49
N GLY A 57 12.23 -5.15 20.68
CA GLY A 57 12.76 -4.14 19.75
C GLY A 57 11.73 -3.58 18.75
N VAL A 58 10.52 -4.12 18.68
CA VAL A 58 9.42 -3.51 17.94
C VAL A 58 8.81 -2.39 18.80
N ASP A 59 8.80 -1.18 18.27
CA ASP A 59 8.12 -0.03 18.88
C ASP A 59 6.65 0.02 18.45
N ARG A 60 6.38 -0.16 17.16
CA ARG A 60 5.04 -0.13 16.58
C ARG A 60 4.94 -1.05 15.37
N SER A 61 3.78 -1.67 15.21
CA SER A 61 3.41 -2.44 14.02
C SER A 61 2.16 -1.84 13.36
N SER A 62 2.14 -1.84 12.03
CA SER A 62 0.99 -1.39 11.23
C SER A 62 0.63 -2.48 10.23
N PHE A 63 -0.54 -3.05 10.37
CA PHE A 63 -1.00 -4.17 9.55
C PHE A 63 -1.84 -3.70 8.37
N THR A 64 -1.71 -4.40 7.23
CA THR A 64 -2.46 -4.09 6.01
C THR A 64 -3.14 -5.34 5.48
N ARG A 65 -4.42 -5.20 5.15
CA ARG A 65 -5.19 -6.18 4.41
C ARG A 65 -5.30 -5.75 2.94
N HIS A 66 -4.83 -6.59 2.04
CA HIS A 66 -5.01 -6.43 0.60
C HIS A 66 -6.09 -7.37 0.10
N ASP A 67 -6.98 -6.86 -0.73
CA ASP A 67 -8.03 -7.62 -1.42
C ASP A 67 -8.29 -6.99 -2.79
N ASN A 68 -9.23 -7.52 -3.56
CA ASN A 68 -9.65 -6.99 -4.84
C ASN A 68 -11.16 -6.74 -4.86
N LEU A 69 -11.56 -5.60 -5.41
CA LEU A 69 -12.95 -5.22 -5.59
C LEU A 69 -13.32 -5.25 -7.06
N LEU A 70 -14.38 -5.96 -7.41
CA LEU A 70 -15.00 -5.85 -8.72
C LEU A 70 -16.08 -4.76 -8.66
N LEU A 71 -15.71 -3.54 -9.00
CA LEU A 71 -16.60 -2.36 -8.91
C LEU A 71 -17.63 -2.30 -10.05
N ALA A 72 -17.30 -2.88 -11.22
CA ALA A 72 -18.21 -2.95 -12.35
C ALA A 72 -17.93 -4.19 -13.20
N ALA A 73 -18.96 -4.81 -13.74
CA ALA A 73 -18.82 -5.91 -14.68
C ALA A 73 -18.04 -5.49 -15.92
N GLY A 74 -17.14 -6.35 -16.40
CA GLY A 74 -16.34 -6.09 -17.58
C GLY A 74 -15.14 -5.15 -17.38
N LYS A 75 -14.93 -4.65 -16.16
CA LYS A 75 -13.71 -3.89 -15.80
C LYS A 75 -12.76 -4.76 -14.98
N ALA A 76 -11.47 -4.43 -15.03
CA ALA A 76 -10.46 -5.08 -14.18
C ALA A 76 -10.75 -4.82 -12.70
N PRO A 77 -10.43 -5.78 -11.81
CA PRO A 77 -10.55 -5.58 -10.37
C PRO A 77 -9.69 -4.40 -9.90
N VAL A 78 -10.21 -3.66 -8.94
CA VAL A 78 -9.53 -2.56 -8.25
C VAL A 78 -8.95 -3.10 -6.94
N ALA A 79 -7.72 -2.73 -6.60
CA ALA A 79 -7.12 -3.14 -5.34
C ALA A 79 -7.86 -2.49 -4.15
N LEU A 80 -8.22 -3.30 -3.15
CA LEU A 80 -8.64 -2.81 -1.84
C LEU A 80 -7.46 -2.88 -0.88
N ILE A 81 -7.18 -1.79 -0.20
CA ILE A 81 -6.09 -1.66 0.78
C ILE A 81 -6.70 -1.18 2.09
N ALA A 82 -6.81 -2.08 3.07
CA ALA A 82 -7.26 -1.71 4.40
C ALA A 82 -6.06 -1.65 5.35
N ARG A 83 -5.76 -0.45 5.84
CA ARG A 83 -4.65 -0.17 6.78
C ARG A 83 -5.04 0.94 7.75
N PRO A 84 -4.35 1.11 8.88
CA PRO A 84 -4.54 2.30 9.71
C PRO A 84 -4.31 3.56 8.88
N LEU A 85 -5.24 4.50 8.93
CA LEU A 85 -5.22 5.75 8.19
C LEU A 85 -5.50 6.93 9.12
N ALA A 86 -4.78 8.02 8.90
CA ALA A 86 -5.12 9.28 9.55
C ALA A 86 -6.48 9.79 9.03
N ALA A 87 -7.33 10.26 9.93
CA ALA A 87 -8.68 10.71 9.57
C ALA A 87 -8.70 11.85 8.53
N ASP A 88 -7.65 12.66 8.50
CA ASP A 88 -7.43 13.75 7.55
C ASP A 88 -6.68 13.29 6.28
N GLY A 89 -6.26 12.02 6.19
CA GLY A 89 -5.48 11.46 5.09
C GLY A 89 -4.06 12.00 4.99
N SER A 90 -3.51 12.62 6.05
CA SER A 90 -2.18 13.23 6.04
C SER A 90 -1.03 12.24 5.78
N ASP A 91 -1.29 10.95 5.95
CA ASP A 91 -0.35 9.85 5.65
C ASP A 91 -0.40 9.36 4.20
N LEU A 92 -1.18 10.03 3.34
CA LEU A 92 -1.30 9.72 1.92
C LEU A 92 -0.75 10.84 1.04
N PRO A 93 -0.19 10.53 -0.15
CA PRO A 93 0.19 11.53 -1.14
C PRO A 93 -1.06 12.08 -1.84
N LEU A 94 -1.82 12.92 -1.14
CA LEU A 94 -3.10 13.43 -1.60
C LEU A 94 -2.98 14.33 -2.82
N VAL A 95 -3.98 14.21 -3.70
CA VAL A 95 -4.22 15.11 -4.83
C VAL A 95 -5.48 15.90 -4.56
N GLY A 96 -5.33 17.19 -4.26
CA GLY A 96 -6.46 18.05 -3.95
C GLY A 96 -6.84 18.06 -2.45
N ARG A 97 -8.08 18.45 -2.16
CA ARG A 97 -8.57 18.66 -0.79
C ARG A 97 -9.37 17.46 -0.28
N VAL A 98 -9.16 17.12 0.98
CA VAL A 98 -10.02 16.18 1.70
C VAL A 98 -11.43 16.77 1.87
N ARG A 99 -12.43 15.92 1.67
CA ARG A 99 -13.85 16.24 1.85
C ARG A 99 -14.41 15.33 2.95
N PRO A 100 -14.67 15.85 4.15
CA PRO A 100 -15.26 15.04 5.21
C PRO A 100 -16.69 14.60 4.85
N GLY A 101 -17.12 13.46 5.36
CA GLY A 101 -18.45 12.89 5.19
C GLY A 101 -18.91 12.21 6.47
N LYS A 102 -20.16 11.71 6.46
CA LYS A 102 -20.75 11.01 7.61
C LYS A 102 -20.59 9.49 7.53
N GLU A 103 -20.50 8.94 6.32
CA GLU A 103 -20.30 7.53 6.07
C GLU A 103 -18.84 7.13 6.25
N THR A 104 -18.58 5.81 6.18
CA THR A 104 -17.22 5.28 6.18
C THR A 104 -16.38 5.96 5.10
N ALA A 105 -15.29 6.60 5.54
CA ALA A 105 -14.37 7.30 4.64
C ALA A 105 -13.53 6.31 3.84
N ILE A 106 -13.40 6.57 2.55
CA ILE A 106 -12.47 5.88 1.66
C ILE A 106 -11.64 6.89 0.89
N TRP A 107 -10.44 6.49 0.52
CA TRP A 107 -9.57 7.24 -0.38
C TRP A 107 -9.39 6.46 -1.66
N ILE A 108 -9.51 7.12 -2.80
CA ILE A 108 -9.39 6.50 -4.13
C ILE A 108 -8.11 6.98 -4.82
N SER A 109 -7.49 6.12 -5.62
CA SER A 109 -6.38 6.55 -6.47
C SER A 109 -6.88 7.39 -7.66
N GLU A 110 -5.97 8.17 -8.27
CA GLU A 110 -6.24 8.92 -9.51
C GLU A 110 -6.84 7.99 -10.58
N ALA A 111 -6.32 6.77 -10.74
CA ALA A 111 -6.84 5.81 -11.71
C ALA A 111 -8.30 5.41 -11.45
N VAL A 112 -8.73 5.26 -10.20
CA VAL A 112 -10.16 5.01 -9.88
C VAL A 112 -11.00 6.22 -10.26
N GLN A 113 -10.53 7.44 -9.99
CA GLN A 113 -11.20 8.66 -10.41
C GLN A 113 -11.42 8.69 -11.92
N ASP A 114 -10.40 8.35 -12.70
CA ASP A 114 -10.45 8.41 -14.17
C ASP A 114 -11.31 7.30 -14.77
N ILE A 115 -11.19 6.06 -14.25
CA ILE A 115 -11.88 4.89 -14.80
C ILE A 115 -13.37 4.86 -14.41
N TYR A 116 -13.72 5.28 -13.19
CA TYR A 116 -15.07 5.16 -12.63
C TYR A 116 -15.78 6.52 -12.48
N GLY A 117 -15.09 7.63 -12.69
CA GLY A 117 -15.63 8.98 -12.56
C GLY A 117 -15.91 9.40 -11.11
N TRP A 118 -15.40 8.66 -10.12
CA TRP A 118 -15.59 8.98 -8.71
C TRP A 118 -14.81 10.23 -8.31
N ARG A 119 -15.34 11.01 -7.37
CA ARG A 119 -14.72 12.28 -6.96
C ARG A 119 -14.79 12.45 -5.45
N ALA A 120 -13.82 13.19 -4.88
CA ALA A 120 -13.85 13.56 -3.47
C ALA A 120 -15.15 14.30 -3.12
N GLY A 121 -15.79 13.88 -2.03
CA GLY A 121 -17.10 14.37 -1.57
C GLY A 121 -18.28 13.52 -2.05
N GLN A 122 -18.06 12.57 -2.93
CA GLN A 122 -19.12 11.72 -3.48
C GLN A 122 -19.39 10.52 -2.55
N GLN A 123 -20.67 10.14 -2.45
CA GLN A 123 -21.11 8.88 -1.86
C GLN A 123 -21.09 7.78 -2.93
N VAL A 124 -20.54 6.63 -2.60
CA VAL A 124 -20.39 5.49 -3.50
C VAL A 124 -20.75 4.19 -2.78
N THR A 125 -20.96 3.12 -3.54
CA THR A 125 -21.24 1.79 -2.99
C THR A 125 -20.05 0.86 -3.26
N LEU A 126 -19.53 0.22 -2.21
CA LEU A 126 -18.46 -0.78 -2.29
C LEU A 126 -19.03 -2.18 -2.07
N PRO A 127 -18.66 -3.17 -2.92
CA PRO A 127 -18.98 -4.57 -2.68
C PRO A 127 -17.97 -5.17 -1.68
N LEU A 128 -18.25 -5.05 -0.38
CA LEU A 128 -17.39 -5.58 0.68
C LEU A 128 -18.00 -6.86 1.28
N ALA A 129 -17.25 -7.95 1.31
CA ALA A 129 -17.67 -9.25 1.87
C ALA A 129 -19.07 -9.69 1.37
N GLY A 130 -19.35 -9.51 0.09
CA GLY A 130 -20.63 -9.86 -0.53
C GLY A 130 -21.80 -8.91 -0.21
N LYS A 131 -21.55 -7.80 0.46
CA LYS A 131 -22.54 -6.77 0.82
C LYS A 131 -22.29 -5.46 0.08
N ALA A 132 -23.35 -4.74 -0.24
CA ALA A 132 -23.29 -3.38 -0.76
C ALA A 132 -23.13 -2.40 0.42
N VAL A 133 -21.94 -1.81 0.58
CA VAL A 133 -21.63 -0.90 1.68
C VAL A 133 -21.55 0.52 1.14
N SER A 134 -22.31 1.45 1.76
CA SER A 134 -22.20 2.89 1.45
C SER A 134 -20.90 3.44 2.04
N ALA A 135 -20.16 4.17 1.23
CA ALA A 135 -18.92 4.81 1.61
C ALA A 135 -18.83 6.22 1.03
N HIS A 136 -18.07 7.07 1.69
CA HIS A 136 -17.80 8.44 1.27
C HIS A 136 -16.38 8.57 0.76
N VAL A 137 -16.21 9.10 -0.45
CA VAL A 137 -14.88 9.40 -1.00
C VAL A 137 -14.30 10.63 -0.31
N ALA A 138 -13.44 10.40 0.68
CA ALA A 138 -12.83 11.48 1.46
C ALA A 138 -11.77 12.25 0.67
N GLY A 139 -11.04 11.58 -0.21
CA GLY A 139 -10.00 12.21 -1.01
C GLY A 139 -9.48 11.32 -2.14
N VAL A 140 -8.64 11.93 -2.96
CA VAL A 140 -7.92 11.27 -4.07
C VAL A 140 -6.44 11.27 -3.73
N TRP A 141 -5.76 10.16 -3.95
CA TRP A 141 -4.33 10.01 -3.71
C TRP A 141 -3.59 9.51 -4.95
N ARG A 142 -2.29 9.79 -5.01
CA ARG A 142 -1.42 9.42 -6.12
C ARG A 142 -0.87 8.01 -5.94
N ASP A 143 -1.15 7.14 -6.92
CA ASP A 143 -0.63 5.77 -6.96
C ASP A 143 0.04 5.49 -8.30
N TYR A 144 1.37 5.41 -8.30
CA TYR A 144 2.14 5.06 -9.50
C TYR A 144 2.23 3.55 -9.75
N SER A 145 1.80 2.72 -8.80
CA SER A 145 2.00 1.27 -8.88
C SER A 145 0.84 0.49 -9.47
N ARG A 146 -0.39 1.05 -9.46
CA ARG A 146 -1.61 0.31 -9.83
C ARG A 146 -2.40 1.02 -10.93
N GLN A 147 -2.26 0.55 -12.16
CA GLN A 147 -2.96 1.12 -13.32
C GLN A 147 -4.48 0.88 -13.29
N THR A 148 -4.95 -0.21 -12.68
CA THR A 148 -6.38 -0.50 -12.50
C THR A 148 -7.00 0.26 -11.34
N GLY A 149 -6.17 0.94 -10.56
CA GLY A 149 -6.56 1.74 -9.41
C GLY A 149 -6.62 0.99 -8.09
N ALA A 150 -6.76 1.78 -7.03
CA ALA A 150 -6.89 1.29 -5.67
C ALA A 150 -7.90 2.11 -4.87
N VAL A 151 -8.56 1.44 -3.92
CA VAL A 151 -9.41 2.04 -2.88
C VAL A 151 -8.75 1.74 -1.54
N MET A 152 -8.51 2.76 -0.74
CA MET A 152 -8.06 2.62 0.64
C MET A 152 -9.20 2.85 1.62
N ILE A 153 -9.21 2.06 2.70
CA ILE A 153 -10.15 2.16 3.81
C ILE A 153 -9.36 1.98 5.12
N ASP A 154 -9.80 2.62 6.18
CA ASP A 154 -9.23 2.36 7.51
C ASP A 154 -9.44 0.89 7.93
N LEU A 155 -8.41 0.26 8.50
CA LEU A 155 -8.43 -1.15 8.86
C LEU A 155 -9.48 -1.48 9.94
N ALA A 156 -9.73 -0.59 10.89
CA ALA A 156 -10.75 -0.79 11.91
C ALA A 156 -12.15 -0.74 11.29
N ASP A 157 -12.39 0.18 10.36
CA ASP A 157 -13.64 0.24 9.60
C ASP A 157 -13.84 -0.98 8.71
N TYR A 158 -12.80 -1.42 8.01
CA TYR A 158 -12.85 -2.64 7.21
C TYR A 158 -13.23 -3.86 8.07
N ARG A 159 -12.56 -4.04 9.21
CA ARG A 159 -12.85 -5.13 10.15
C ARG A 159 -14.28 -5.06 10.70
N ARG A 160 -14.75 -3.88 11.03
CA ARG A 160 -16.12 -3.65 11.52
C ARG A 160 -17.17 -4.00 10.47
N LEU A 161 -16.92 -3.68 9.20
CA LEU A 161 -17.84 -3.89 8.10
C LEU A 161 -17.86 -5.35 7.60
N THR A 162 -16.73 -6.01 7.58
CA THR A 162 -16.57 -7.34 6.98
C THR A 162 -16.49 -8.47 8.00
N GLY A 163 -16.02 -8.20 9.22
CA GLY A 163 -15.65 -9.22 10.22
C GLY A 163 -14.31 -9.90 9.93
N ASP A 164 -13.65 -9.61 8.80
CA ASP A 164 -12.36 -10.17 8.43
C ASP A 164 -11.24 -9.56 9.30
N ARG A 165 -10.49 -10.42 10.01
CA ARG A 165 -9.40 -10.06 10.91
C ARG A 165 -8.02 -10.39 10.33
N LEU A 166 -7.99 -11.07 9.20
CA LEU A 166 -6.76 -11.46 8.54
C LEU A 166 -6.08 -10.25 7.89
N VAL A 167 -4.74 -10.27 7.81
CA VAL A 167 -3.96 -9.28 7.08
C VAL A 167 -2.90 -9.97 6.23
N ASN A 168 -2.36 -9.27 5.23
CA ASN A 168 -1.36 -9.81 4.31
C ASN A 168 0.03 -9.29 4.63
N ASP A 169 0.13 -8.02 5.00
CA ASP A 169 1.39 -7.30 5.16
C ASP A 169 1.42 -6.61 6.53
N ALA A 170 2.64 -6.36 7.02
CA ALA A 170 2.86 -5.51 8.17
C ALA A 170 4.07 -4.60 7.93
N ALA A 171 3.97 -3.36 8.39
CA ALA A 171 5.06 -2.42 8.49
C ALA A 171 5.51 -2.33 9.96
N ILE A 172 6.80 -2.54 10.22
CA ILE A 172 7.38 -2.62 11.55
C ILE A 172 8.30 -1.43 11.77
N TYR A 173 8.07 -0.72 12.84
CA TYR A 173 8.88 0.40 13.31
C TYR A 173 9.66 -0.06 14.54
N LEU A 174 10.96 0.18 14.54
CA LEU A 174 11.86 -0.29 15.59
C LEU A 174 12.08 0.77 16.67
N ALA A 175 12.31 0.31 17.88
CA ALA A 175 12.75 1.20 18.93
C ALA A 175 14.14 1.79 18.59
N PRO A 176 14.45 3.04 19.04
CA PRO A 176 15.71 3.69 18.76
C PRO A 176 16.92 2.83 19.14
N GLY A 177 17.89 2.69 18.23
CA GLY A 177 19.12 1.95 18.45
C GLY A 177 19.02 0.43 18.32
N VAL A 178 17.86 -0.12 17.99
CA VAL A 178 17.69 -1.55 17.79
C VAL A 178 18.16 -1.95 16.39
N ALA A 179 18.96 -3.03 16.31
CA ALA A 179 19.42 -3.58 15.05
C ALA A 179 18.27 -4.29 14.29
N ALA A 180 17.99 -3.87 13.07
CA ALA A 180 16.93 -4.44 12.25
C ALA A 180 17.10 -5.94 11.99
N ASP A 181 18.35 -6.42 11.85
CA ASP A 181 18.64 -7.84 11.64
C ASP A 181 18.18 -8.71 12.80
N ARG A 182 18.44 -8.28 14.04
CA ARG A 182 18.01 -9.00 15.24
C ARG A 182 16.50 -9.17 15.29
N VAL A 183 15.76 -8.11 14.96
CA VAL A 183 14.30 -8.14 14.95
C VAL A 183 13.78 -8.98 13.79
N ALA A 184 14.39 -8.88 12.61
CA ALA A 184 14.03 -9.69 11.45
C ALA A 184 14.19 -11.20 11.75
N ASP A 185 15.29 -11.60 12.38
CA ASP A 185 15.54 -13.00 12.78
C ASP A 185 14.50 -13.49 13.80
N ALA A 186 14.16 -12.66 14.80
CA ALA A 186 13.15 -12.97 15.80
C ALA A 186 11.74 -13.12 15.16
N LEU A 187 11.38 -12.24 14.23
CA LEU A 187 10.12 -12.31 13.49
C LEU A 187 10.05 -13.55 12.60
N ALA A 188 11.14 -13.91 11.92
CA ALA A 188 11.22 -15.13 11.12
C ALA A 188 11.09 -16.39 11.98
N ALA A 189 11.70 -16.41 13.16
CA ALA A 189 11.59 -17.52 14.12
C ALA A 189 10.17 -17.65 14.70
N LEU A 190 9.51 -16.54 15.00
CA LEU A 190 8.13 -16.51 15.50
C LEU A 190 7.14 -17.13 14.50
N ALA A 191 7.24 -16.79 13.24
CA ALA A 191 6.31 -17.26 12.21
C ALA A 191 6.62 -18.69 11.74
N GLY A 192 7.89 -19.10 11.83
CA GLY A 192 8.37 -20.35 11.27
C GLY A 192 8.85 -20.22 9.81
N PRO A 193 9.54 -21.25 9.31
CA PRO A 193 10.21 -21.20 8.00
C PRO A 193 9.25 -20.90 6.84
N GLY A 194 9.57 -19.90 6.04
CA GLY A 194 8.87 -19.58 4.79
C GLY A 194 7.47 -18.97 4.95
N LEU A 195 7.02 -18.68 6.17
CA LEU A 195 5.72 -18.04 6.41
C LEU A 195 5.77 -16.52 6.28
N LEU A 196 6.94 -15.91 6.49
CA LEU A 196 7.14 -14.47 6.30
C LEU A 196 8.24 -14.20 5.28
N GLU A 197 7.95 -13.30 4.37
CA GLU A 197 8.95 -12.58 3.58
C GLU A 197 9.24 -11.26 4.29
N ILE A 198 10.50 -11.02 4.65
CA ILE A 198 10.92 -9.82 5.37
C ILE A 198 11.82 -9.01 4.45
N ALA A 199 11.47 -7.76 4.22
CA ALA A 199 12.23 -6.84 3.37
C ALA A 199 12.52 -5.52 4.08
N ARG A 200 13.65 -4.91 3.74
CA ARG A 200 14.00 -3.55 4.17
C ARG A 200 13.55 -2.52 3.14
N PRO A 201 13.21 -1.30 3.56
CA PRO A 201 12.80 -0.25 2.63
C PRO A 201 13.84 0.02 1.55
N GLY A 202 15.13 -0.02 1.88
CA GLY A 202 16.22 0.13 0.92
C GLY A 202 16.25 -0.96 -0.18
N GLU A 203 15.94 -2.20 0.17
CA GLU A 203 15.87 -3.33 -0.77
C GLU A 203 14.67 -3.19 -1.71
N ILE A 204 13.51 -2.83 -1.16
CA ILE A 204 12.27 -2.59 -1.93
C ILE A 204 12.51 -1.44 -2.92
N ARG A 205 13.08 -0.33 -2.43
CA ARG A 205 13.40 0.84 -3.23
C ARG A 205 14.41 0.52 -4.34
N ALA A 206 15.52 -0.14 -4.02
CA ALA A 206 16.53 -0.53 -5.00
C ALA A 206 15.95 -1.45 -6.08
N THR A 207 15.09 -2.39 -5.71
CA THR A 207 14.42 -3.30 -6.64
C THR A 207 13.44 -2.55 -7.54
N SER A 208 12.64 -1.66 -6.99
CA SER A 208 11.67 -0.86 -7.74
C SER A 208 12.36 0.08 -8.74
N LEU A 209 13.43 0.75 -8.33
CA LEU A 209 14.21 1.63 -9.22
C LEU A 209 14.95 0.83 -10.30
N ARG A 210 15.43 -0.37 -10.00
CA ARG A 210 16.06 -1.26 -11.00
C ARG A 210 15.05 -1.69 -12.08
N ILE A 211 13.82 -2.01 -11.69
CA ILE A 211 12.74 -2.33 -12.64
C ILE A 211 12.44 -1.11 -13.51
N PHE A 212 12.35 0.07 -12.90
CA PHE A 212 12.16 1.34 -13.59
C PHE A 212 13.28 1.57 -14.63
N ASP A 213 14.53 1.54 -14.19
CA ASP A 213 15.71 1.77 -15.05
C ASP A 213 15.74 0.78 -16.23
N ARG A 214 15.39 -0.49 -16.00
CA ARG A 214 15.31 -1.52 -17.05
C ARG A 214 14.20 -1.23 -18.06
N THR A 215 13.05 -0.75 -17.61
CA THR A 215 11.92 -0.41 -18.47
C THR A 215 12.25 0.76 -19.38
N PHE A 216 12.99 1.74 -18.89
CA PHE A 216 13.37 2.94 -19.65
C PHE A 216 14.73 2.83 -20.35
N ALA A 217 15.52 1.76 -20.12
CA ALA A 217 16.81 1.54 -20.79
C ALA A 217 16.69 1.54 -22.33
N VAL A 218 15.56 1.07 -22.85
CA VAL A 218 15.27 1.07 -24.31
C VAL A 218 15.11 2.50 -24.89
N THR A 219 14.87 3.48 -24.01
CA THR A 219 14.66 4.89 -24.43
C THR A 219 16.00 5.62 -24.67
N TYR A 220 17.12 5.05 -24.24
CA TYR A 220 18.47 5.63 -24.37
C TYR A 220 19.28 5.06 -25.55
N VAL A 221 18.68 4.20 -26.38
CA VAL A 221 19.27 3.62 -27.62
C VAL A 221 18.72 4.36 -28.89
#